data_55ed19e33ed0fa26e6c9b0ea8284674b
#
_entry.id   55ed19e33ed0fa26e6c9b0ea8284674b
#
_cell.length_a   1.000
_cell.length_b   1.000
_cell.length_c   1.000
_cell.angle_alpha   90.00
_cell.angle_beta   90.00
_cell.angle_gamma   90.00
#
_symmetry.space_group_name_H-M   'P 1'
#
loop_
_entity.id
_entity.type
_entity.pdbx_description
1 polymer ?
#
loop_
_entity_poly.entity_id
_entity_poly.type
_entity_poly.pdbx_seq_one_letter_code
_entity_poly.pdbx_strand_id
1 'polypeptide(L)'
;MKYDFATIIDRKGKDAMALDAVGSQEGHVKKPTFPKEGFSIIPMWVADMNFATAPSVMNALNKRLSHPLFGYFYPSDDYYEAIMYWQKTRNNIHDLKKEYIGYENGVLG
;
A
#
# COMPACT_ATOMS: atom_id res chain seq x y z
N MET A 1 -8.41 -17.50 -6.08
CA MET A 1 -9.02 -16.15 -6.06
C MET A 1 -8.41 -15.38 -7.23
N LYS A 2 -9.23 -14.78 -8.09
CA LYS A 2 -8.73 -14.00 -9.25
C LYS A 2 -8.62 -12.54 -8.81
N TYR A 3 -7.45 -11.95 -8.96
CA TYR A 3 -7.23 -10.53 -8.70
C TYR A 3 -7.67 -9.71 -9.91
N ASP A 4 -8.20 -8.51 -9.64
CA ASP A 4 -8.60 -7.56 -10.68
C ASP A 4 -7.49 -6.54 -10.90
N PHE A 5 -6.82 -6.62 -12.03
CA PHE A 5 -5.78 -5.69 -12.47
C PHE A 5 -6.22 -4.84 -13.67
N ALA A 6 -7.49 -4.93 -14.07
CA ALA A 6 -8.00 -4.27 -15.26
C ALA A 6 -9.00 -3.14 -14.95
N THR A 7 -9.72 -3.21 -13.84
CA THR A 7 -10.69 -2.18 -13.47
C THR A 7 -9.99 -0.87 -13.10
N ILE A 8 -10.39 0.20 -13.76
CA ILE A 8 -9.93 1.56 -13.44
C ILE A 8 -10.76 2.08 -12.27
N ILE A 9 -10.09 2.32 -11.15
CA ILE A 9 -10.70 2.86 -9.94
C ILE A 9 -10.46 4.37 -9.91
N ASP A 10 -11.54 5.16 -9.85
CA ASP A 10 -11.42 6.61 -9.69
C ASP A 10 -10.95 6.94 -8.27
N ARG A 11 -9.79 7.58 -8.21
CA ARG A 11 -9.12 7.97 -6.97
C ARG A 11 -9.11 9.48 -6.75
N LYS A 12 -9.63 10.27 -7.70
CA LYS A 12 -9.68 11.73 -7.62
C LYS A 12 -10.59 12.16 -6.46
N GLY A 13 -10.11 13.06 -5.63
CA GLY A 13 -10.84 13.51 -4.43
C GLY A 13 -10.97 12.44 -3.34
N LYS A 14 -10.05 11.47 -3.32
CA LYS A 14 -9.95 10.40 -2.30
C LYS A 14 -8.61 10.45 -1.57
N ASP A 15 -8.05 11.64 -1.41
CA ASP A 15 -6.75 11.88 -0.77
C ASP A 15 -5.59 11.10 -1.46
N ALA A 16 -5.75 10.83 -2.75
CA ALA A 16 -4.75 10.17 -3.54
C ALA A 16 -3.66 11.16 -3.96
N MET A 17 -2.52 11.15 -3.29
CA MET A 17 -1.40 12.05 -3.54
C MET A 17 -1.03 12.12 -5.03
N ALA A 18 -1.03 10.98 -5.71
CA ALA A 18 -0.69 10.89 -7.13
C ALA A 18 -1.57 11.76 -8.04
N LEU A 19 -2.82 12.00 -7.66
CA LEU A 19 -3.81 12.75 -8.43
C LEU A 19 -4.13 14.11 -7.82
N ASP A 20 -4.37 14.14 -6.51
CA ASP A 20 -4.92 15.31 -5.82
C ASP A 20 -3.85 16.34 -5.49
N ALA A 21 -2.58 15.93 -5.33
CA ALA A 21 -1.46 16.83 -5.05
C ALA A 21 -0.77 17.37 -6.31
N VAL A 22 -1.20 17.00 -7.52
CA VAL A 22 -0.64 17.54 -8.76
C VAL A 22 -0.98 19.02 -8.90
N GLY A 23 0.05 19.86 -8.96
CA GLY A 23 -0.08 21.32 -9.03
C GLY A 23 -0.26 22.01 -7.68
N SER A 24 -0.24 21.25 -6.56
CA SER A 24 -0.15 21.80 -5.22
C SER A 24 1.32 22.00 -4.80
N GLN A 25 1.54 22.74 -3.69
CA GLN A 25 2.88 22.91 -3.12
C GLN A 25 3.41 21.59 -2.53
N GLU A 26 2.52 20.82 -1.93
CA GLU A 26 2.83 19.55 -1.29
C GLU A 26 3.28 18.48 -2.29
N GLY A 27 2.72 18.50 -3.50
CA GLY A 27 3.05 17.54 -4.54
C GLY A 27 4.38 17.78 -5.25
N HIS A 28 4.94 18.98 -5.16
CA HIS A 28 6.17 19.40 -5.86
C HIS A 28 6.16 19.15 -7.38
N VAL A 29 5.02 18.86 -7.97
CA VAL A 29 4.85 18.55 -9.40
C VAL A 29 4.00 19.62 -10.05
N LYS A 30 4.53 20.23 -11.09
CA LYS A 30 3.80 21.22 -11.86
C LYS A 30 2.59 20.57 -12.54
N LYS A 31 1.44 21.24 -12.44
CA LYS A 31 0.26 20.82 -13.20
C LYS A 31 0.56 20.89 -14.70
N PRO A 32 0.32 19.81 -15.46
CA PRO A 32 0.46 19.84 -16.90
C PRO A 32 -0.54 20.84 -17.49
N THR A 33 -0.13 21.54 -18.55
CA THR A 33 -0.88 22.66 -19.10
C THR A 33 -2.25 22.23 -19.62
N PHE A 34 -2.35 21.15 -20.38
CA PHE A 34 -3.60 20.49 -20.78
C PHE A 34 -3.31 19.07 -21.28
N PRO A 35 -4.16 18.09 -21.02
CA PRO A 35 -4.09 16.83 -21.76
C PRO A 35 -4.43 17.11 -23.23
N LYS A 36 -3.83 16.35 -24.13
CA LYS A 36 -4.22 16.33 -25.53
C LYS A 36 -5.70 15.91 -25.61
N GLU A 37 -6.46 16.51 -26.54
CA GLU A 37 -7.88 16.18 -26.73
C GLU A 37 -8.08 14.67 -26.86
N GLY A 38 -9.03 14.11 -26.12
CA GLY A 38 -9.31 12.68 -26.06
C GLY A 38 -8.41 11.86 -25.13
N PHE A 39 -7.46 12.51 -24.42
CA PHE A 39 -6.57 11.84 -23.46
C PHE A 39 -6.81 12.32 -22.03
N SER A 40 -6.62 11.43 -21.07
CA SER A 40 -6.63 11.75 -19.65
C SER A 40 -5.22 12.00 -19.13
N ILE A 41 -5.10 12.69 -17.99
CA ILE A 41 -3.85 12.85 -17.26
C ILE A 41 -3.56 11.54 -16.54
N ILE A 42 -2.40 10.94 -16.81
CA ILE A 42 -1.94 9.72 -16.13
C ILE A 42 -0.76 10.10 -15.20
N PRO A 43 -0.93 10.02 -13.88
CA PRO A 43 0.15 10.33 -12.95
C PRO A 43 1.19 9.20 -12.97
N MET A 44 2.47 9.59 -13.08
CA MET A 44 3.61 8.65 -13.09
C MET A 44 4.78 9.14 -12.23
N TRP A 45 4.52 9.98 -11.24
CA TRP A 45 5.54 10.68 -10.47
C TRP A 45 5.74 10.14 -9.03
N VAL A 46 4.75 9.40 -8.55
CA VAL A 46 4.79 8.78 -7.21
C VAL A 46 4.72 7.27 -7.35
N ALA A 47 5.48 6.56 -6.54
CA ALA A 47 5.46 5.09 -6.49
C ALA A 47 4.19 4.62 -5.77
N ASP A 48 3.10 4.55 -6.50
CA ASP A 48 1.78 4.19 -6.00
C ASP A 48 1.09 3.20 -6.95
N MET A 49 0.20 2.37 -6.42
CA MET A 49 -0.52 1.37 -7.20
C MET A 49 -1.94 1.81 -7.49
N ASN A 50 -2.38 1.61 -8.75
CA ASN A 50 -3.74 1.86 -9.19
C ASN A 50 -4.64 0.61 -9.17
N PHE A 51 -4.13 -0.51 -8.70
CA PHE A 51 -4.89 -1.75 -8.55
C PHE A 51 -5.61 -1.79 -7.21
N ALA A 52 -6.77 -2.47 -7.20
CA ALA A 52 -7.45 -2.77 -5.94
C ALA A 52 -6.54 -3.59 -5.01
N THR A 53 -6.57 -3.26 -3.73
CA THR A 53 -5.88 -4.04 -2.71
C THR A 53 -6.38 -5.49 -2.72
N ALA A 54 -5.47 -6.44 -2.53
CA ALA A 54 -5.81 -7.86 -2.54
C ALA A 54 -6.97 -8.17 -1.56
N PRO A 55 -7.98 -8.96 -1.98
CA PRO A 55 -9.14 -9.26 -1.14
C PRO A 55 -8.78 -9.87 0.22
N SER A 56 -7.68 -10.63 0.31
CA SER A 56 -7.18 -11.19 1.57
C SER A 56 -6.77 -10.09 2.57
N VAL A 57 -6.15 -9.02 2.09
CA VAL A 57 -5.77 -7.87 2.91
C VAL A 57 -7.02 -7.13 3.38
N MET A 58 -7.96 -6.85 2.47
CA MET A 58 -9.23 -6.19 2.81
C MET A 58 -10.03 -6.98 3.84
N ASN A 59 -10.08 -8.31 3.70
CA ASN A 59 -10.76 -9.18 4.67
C ASN A 59 -10.08 -9.15 6.04
N ALA A 60 -8.76 -9.14 6.10
CA ALA A 60 -8.01 -9.04 7.36
C ALA A 60 -8.27 -7.69 8.06
N LEU A 61 -8.27 -6.59 7.30
CA LEU A 61 -8.60 -5.25 7.83
C LEU A 61 -10.04 -5.19 8.36
N ASN A 62 -11.02 -5.69 7.60
CA ASN A 62 -12.41 -5.71 8.05
C ASN A 62 -12.60 -6.55 9.31
N LYS A 63 -11.92 -7.71 9.39
CA LYS A 63 -11.91 -8.52 10.62
C LYS A 63 -11.31 -7.76 11.80
N ARG A 64 -10.23 -7.00 11.58
CA ARG A 64 -9.63 -6.18 12.65
C ARG A 64 -10.56 -5.04 13.07
N LEU A 65 -11.22 -4.37 12.12
CA LEU A 65 -12.14 -3.27 12.38
C LEU A 65 -13.39 -3.71 13.14
N SER A 66 -13.81 -4.98 13.06
CA SER A 66 -14.94 -5.50 13.81
C SER A 66 -14.71 -5.52 15.34
N HIS A 67 -13.45 -5.39 15.79
CA HIS A 67 -13.10 -5.21 17.18
C HIS A 67 -12.90 -3.70 17.47
N PRO A 68 -13.77 -3.05 18.23
CA PRO A 68 -13.85 -1.58 18.28
C PRO A 68 -12.79 -0.91 19.15
N LEU A 69 -11.87 -1.67 19.76
CA LEU A 69 -10.82 -1.11 20.63
C LEU A 69 -9.49 -1.03 19.87
N PHE A 70 -8.99 0.18 19.77
CA PHE A 70 -7.72 0.53 19.11
C PHE A 70 -6.82 1.20 20.15
N GLY A 71 -6.14 0.42 20.95
CA GLY A 71 -5.18 0.90 21.93
C GLY A 71 -3.75 0.55 21.52
N TYR A 72 -2.86 0.55 22.48
CA TYR A 72 -1.51 0.04 22.26
C TYR A 72 -1.56 -1.41 21.80
N PHE A 73 -0.76 -1.76 20.82
CA PHE A 73 -0.66 -3.13 20.32
C PHE A 73 0.76 -3.67 20.47
N TYR A 74 0.83 -4.98 20.49
CA TYR A 74 2.09 -5.71 20.45
C TYR A 74 2.11 -6.56 19.16
N PRO A 75 3.20 -6.57 18.39
CA PRO A 75 3.30 -7.42 17.21
C PRO A 75 3.12 -8.90 17.59
N SER A 76 2.11 -9.55 17.01
CA SER A 76 1.81 -10.95 17.28
C SER A 76 2.86 -11.90 16.69
N ASP A 77 2.88 -13.14 17.15
CA ASP A 77 3.74 -14.15 16.55
C ASP A 77 3.42 -14.38 15.07
N ASP A 78 2.15 -14.32 14.68
CA ASP A 78 1.72 -14.41 13.27
C ASP A 78 2.43 -13.39 12.37
N TYR A 79 2.73 -12.18 12.88
CA TYR A 79 3.47 -11.17 12.12
C TYR A 79 4.89 -11.63 11.79
N TYR A 80 5.61 -12.14 12.78
CA TYR A 80 6.97 -12.63 12.58
C TYR A 80 7.01 -13.92 11.75
N GLU A 81 6.06 -14.83 11.97
CA GLU A 81 5.93 -16.06 11.20
C GLU A 81 5.64 -15.78 9.72
N ALA A 82 4.80 -14.79 9.42
CA ALA A 82 4.53 -14.38 8.04
C ALA A 82 5.78 -13.85 7.34
N ILE A 83 6.62 -13.06 8.03
CA ILE A 83 7.89 -12.57 7.50
C ILE A 83 8.86 -13.73 7.25
N MET A 84 9.04 -14.60 8.24
CA MET A 84 9.93 -15.76 8.11
C MET A 84 9.46 -16.70 6.98
N TYR A 85 8.15 -16.94 6.89
CA TYR A 85 7.57 -17.73 5.80
C TYR A 85 7.86 -17.11 4.43
N TRP A 86 7.67 -15.79 4.28
CA TRP A 86 7.96 -15.09 3.03
C TRP A 86 9.43 -15.21 2.65
N GLN A 87 10.33 -14.93 3.57
CA GLN A 87 11.76 -15.00 3.33
C GLN A 87 12.21 -16.41 2.95
N LYS A 88 11.66 -17.43 3.62
CA LYS A 88 11.94 -18.82 3.31
C LYS A 88 11.43 -19.21 1.92
N THR A 89 10.21 -18.85 1.57
CA THR A 89 9.53 -19.33 0.34
C THR A 89 9.89 -18.54 -0.91
N ARG A 90 10.25 -17.26 -0.75
CA ARG A 90 10.52 -16.35 -1.87
C ARG A 90 12.00 -16.04 -2.06
N ASN A 91 12.73 -15.97 -0.96
CA ASN A 91 14.14 -15.55 -0.97
C ASN A 91 15.11 -16.68 -0.54
N ASN A 92 14.58 -17.87 -0.27
CA ASN A 92 15.38 -19.06 0.14
C ASN A 92 16.22 -18.83 1.41
N ILE A 93 15.73 -17.99 2.34
CA ILE A 93 16.37 -17.73 3.63
C ILE A 93 15.73 -18.62 4.68
N HIS A 94 16.48 -19.59 5.19
CA HIS A 94 15.96 -20.65 6.07
C HIS A 94 16.30 -20.47 7.55
N ASP A 95 17.24 -19.61 7.87
CA ASP A 95 17.81 -19.40 9.20
C ASP A 95 17.37 -18.08 9.87
N LEU A 96 16.40 -17.38 9.26
CA LEU A 96 15.83 -16.17 9.84
C LEU A 96 15.08 -16.51 11.13
N LYS A 97 15.39 -15.79 12.20
CA LYS A 97 14.75 -15.91 13.51
C LYS A 97 14.01 -14.66 13.88
N LYS A 98 13.03 -14.79 14.77
CA LYS A 98 12.22 -13.66 15.28
C LYS A 98 13.09 -12.53 15.84
N GLU A 99 14.17 -12.88 16.54
CA GLU A 99 15.09 -11.93 17.17
C GLU A 99 15.84 -11.04 16.19
N TYR A 100 15.84 -11.42 14.90
CA TYR A 100 16.50 -10.66 13.83
C TYR A 100 15.55 -9.69 13.11
N ILE A 101 14.28 -9.64 13.54
CA ILE A 101 13.23 -8.84 12.88
C ILE A 101 12.88 -7.68 13.80
N GLY A 102 13.20 -6.46 13.37
CA GLY A 102 12.75 -5.22 13.98
C GLY A 102 11.41 -4.75 13.39
N TYR A 103 10.74 -3.87 14.11
CA TYR A 103 9.54 -3.16 13.64
C TYR A 103 9.83 -1.67 13.54
N GLU A 104 9.60 -1.11 12.36
CA GLU A 104 9.72 0.32 12.10
C GLU A 104 8.49 0.85 11.37
N ASN A 105 8.17 2.13 11.57
CA ASN A 105 7.03 2.79 10.92
C ASN A 105 7.38 3.24 9.49
N GLY A 106 7.62 2.28 8.61
CA GLY A 106 8.03 2.55 7.24
C GLY A 106 9.53 2.82 7.11
N VAL A 107 9.98 3.02 5.86
CA VAL A 107 11.40 3.20 5.51
C VAL A 107 11.97 4.53 6.02
N LEU A 108 11.11 5.51 6.25
CA LEU A 108 11.50 6.86 6.71
C LEU A 108 11.32 7.05 8.23
N GLY A 109 10.85 6.01 8.93
CA GLY A 109 10.64 6.02 10.37
C GLY A 109 11.91 5.94 11.21
#